data_34e57d9cb9f8b65f7aeb9eb902e71403
#
_entry.id   34e57d9cb9f8b65f7aeb9eb902e71403
#
_cell.length_a   1.000
_cell.length_b   1.000
_cell.length_c   1.000
_cell.angle_alpha   90.00
_cell.angle_beta   90.00
_cell.angle_gamma   90.00
#
_symmetry.space_group_name_H-M   'P 1'
#
loop_
_entity.id
_entity.type
_entity.pdbx_description
1 polymer ?
#
loop_
_entity_poly.entity_id
_entity_poly.type
_entity_poly.pdbx_seq_one_letter_code
_entity_poly.pdbx_strand_id
1 'polypeptide(L)'
;PSFEYGDLTSIAVHPKENVVVASVQAKGYNDEGYAVFLSGDGKFLSAVKVGVQPDNVTFTPDGKKALTANEGEPREGYGEGVVDPQGTVSVMDVSKGFQHVTAETVTFEAFDSKRDQLVKDQVILKKNTAPSVDLEPEYITVSEDSRYAYVALQENNAIATIDLTTNEAISVKGLGFKDFSVKGNELDLRKDGKVQLQNENVNGIYMPDGI
;
A
#
# COMPACT_ATOMS: atom_id res chain seq x y z
N PRO A 1 24.98 8.49 -1.19
CA PRO A 1 24.13 9.68 -1.13
C PRO A 1 23.74 9.94 0.32
N SER A 2 23.80 11.19 0.74
CA SER A 2 23.28 11.61 2.04
C SER A 2 21.87 12.16 1.80
N PHE A 3 20.83 11.49 2.34
CA PHE A 3 19.48 12.04 2.45
C PHE A 3 19.05 11.98 3.91
N GLU A 4 18.22 12.91 4.33
CA GLU A 4 17.60 12.83 5.66
C GLU A 4 16.49 11.78 5.61
N TYR A 5 16.62 10.74 6.41
CA TYR A 5 15.69 9.62 6.47
C TYR A 5 14.86 9.64 7.75
N GLY A 6 13.65 9.11 7.64
CA GLY A 6 12.76 8.79 8.75
C GLY A 6 12.92 7.32 9.16
N ASP A 7 11.83 6.56 9.04
CA ASP A 7 11.80 5.15 9.42
C ASP A 7 12.17 4.24 8.25
N LEU A 8 12.79 3.11 8.57
CA LEU A 8 12.89 1.95 7.68
C LEU A 8 11.68 1.07 7.98
N THR A 9 10.80 0.89 7.01
CA THR A 9 9.49 0.25 7.19
C THR A 9 9.46 -1.21 6.76
N SER A 10 10.13 -1.55 5.66
CA SER A 10 10.11 -2.90 5.13
C SER A 10 11.41 -3.27 4.42
N ILE A 11 11.66 -4.57 4.29
CA ILE A 11 12.77 -5.14 3.51
C ILE A 11 12.28 -6.32 2.68
N ALA A 12 12.87 -6.51 1.51
CA ALA A 12 12.67 -7.70 0.68
C ALA A 12 13.99 -8.22 0.13
N VAL A 13 14.08 -9.55 -0.01
CA VAL A 13 15.24 -10.23 -0.60
C VAL A 13 14.92 -10.59 -2.04
N HIS A 14 15.85 -10.29 -2.95
CA HIS A 14 15.69 -10.62 -4.36
C HIS A 14 15.60 -12.15 -4.56
N PRO A 15 14.65 -12.66 -5.37
CA PRO A 15 14.39 -14.11 -5.47
C PRO A 15 15.54 -14.93 -6.08
N LYS A 16 16.48 -14.29 -6.79
CA LYS A 16 17.54 -15.00 -7.54
C LYS A 16 18.94 -14.48 -7.25
N GLU A 17 19.08 -13.24 -6.79
CA GLU A 17 20.37 -12.59 -6.56
C GLU A 17 20.56 -12.25 -5.09
N ASN A 18 21.79 -12.16 -4.66
CA ASN A 18 22.12 -11.81 -3.27
C ASN A 18 22.01 -10.27 -3.06
N VAL A 19 20.79 -9.76 -3.19
CA VAL A 19 20.43 -8.35 -3.08
C VAL A 19 19.22 -8.19 -2.17
N VAL A 20 19.22 -7.12 -1.40
CA VAL A 20 18.12 -6.69 -0.53
C VAL A 20 17.67 -5.32 -0.96
N VAL A 21 16.39 -5.06 -0.92
CA VAL A 21 15.81 -3.73 -1.02
C VAL A 21 15.15 -3.36 0.31
N ALA A 22 15.28 -2.11 0.71
CA ALA A 22 14.62 -1.56 1.89
C ALA A 22 13.78 -0.34 1.49
N SER A 23 12.57 -0.23 2.01
CA SER A 23 11.76 1.00 1.97
C SER A 23 12.15 1.90 3.12
N VAL A 24 12.40 3.17 2.82
CA VAL A 24 12.88 4.17 3.78
C VAL A 24 12.07 5.44 3.60
N GLN A 25 11.32 5.81 4.64
CA GLN A 25 10.56 7.05 4.65
C GLN A 25 11.50 8.25 4.74
N ALA A 26 11.08 9.38 4.17
CA ALA A 26 11.77 10.64 4.39
C ALA A 26 11.52 11.12 5.84
N LYS A 27 12.38 12.03 6.32
CA LYS A 27 12.23 12.65 7.62
C LYS A 27 10.99 13.56 7.69
N GLY A 28 10.68 14.24 6.60
CA GLY A 28 9.46 15.04 6.45
C GLY A 28 8.31 14.14 6.01
N TYR A 29 7.17 14.21 6.69
CA TYR A 29 6.02 13.33 6.45
C TYR A 29 5.40 13.46 5.05
N ASN A 30 5.59 14.63 4.41
CA ASN A 30 5.05 14.91 3.08
C ASN A 30 6.10 14.77 1.98
N ASP A 31 7.32 14.32 2.32
CA ASP A 31 8.41 14.18 1.38
C ASP A 31 8.46 12.76 0.81
N GLU A 32 8.90 12.66 -0.45
CA GLU A 32 9.13 11.38 -1.11
C GLU A 32 10.21 10.57 -0.39
N GLY A 33 9.93 9.29 -0.15
CA GLY A 33 10.87 8.33 0.43
C GLY A 33 11.78 7.69 -0.60
N TYR A 34 12.46 6.62 -0.20
CA TYR A 34 13.45 5.93 -1.01
C TYR A 34 13.30 4.41 -0.93
N ALA A 35 13.56 3.74 -2.04
CA ALA A 35 13.92 2.33 -2.07
C ALA A 35 15.46 2.23 -2.14
N VAL A 36 16.06 1.59 -1.14
CA VAL A 36 17.51 1.47 -0.99
C VAL A 36 17.92 0.05 -1.29
N PHE A 37 18.75 -0.13 -2.31
CA PHE A 37 19.29 -1.44 -2.72
C PHE A 37 20.65 -1.68 -2.09
N LEU A 38 20.81 -2.85 -1.49
CA LEU A 38 22.02 -3.31 -0.82
C LEU A 38 22.38 -4.70 -1.34
N SER A 39 23.67 -5.00 -1.44
CA SER A 39 24.11 -6.39 -1.61
C SER A 39 23.84 -7.17 -0.32
N GLY A 40 23.80 -8.52 -0.41
CA GLY A 40 23.52 -9.37 0.75
C GLY A 40 24.58 -9.29 1.87
N ASP A 41 25.74 -8.69 1.61
CA ASP A 41 26.75 -8.35 2.63
C ASP A 41 26.62 -6.92 3.15
N GLY A 42 25.50 -6.23 2.81
CA GLY A 42 25.15 -4.91 3.32
C GLY A 42 25.81 -3.71 2.63
N LYS A 43 26.47 -3.92 1.49
CA LYS A 43 27.05 -2.79 0.74
C LYS A 43 25.97 -2.05 -0.05
N PHE A 44 26.01 -0.73 0.01
CA PHE A 44 25.16 0.14 -0.77
C PHE A 44 25.37 -0.06 -2.28
N LEU A 45 24.27 -0.26 -3.02
CA LEU A 45 24.26 -0.37 -4.49
C LEU A 45 23.67 0.88 -5.11
N SER A 46 22.44 1.24 -4.76
CA SER A 46 21.74 2.42 -5.24
C SER A 46 20.59 2.81 -4.30
N ALA A 47 20.07 4.01 -4.49
CA ALA A 47 18.82 4.45 -3.92
C ALA A 47 18.01 5.18 -5.00
N VAL A 48 16.72 4.93 -5.07
CA VAL A 48 15.78 5.55 -5.99
C VAL A 48 14.65 6.18 -5.20
N LYS A 49 14.21 7.37 -5.61
CA LYS A 49 13.04 8.00 -5.03
C LYS A 49 11.78 7.22 -5.37
N VAL A 50 10.91 7.10 -4.38
CA VAL A 50 9.58 6.50 -4.49
C VAL A 50 8.53 7.48 -3.95
N GLY A 51 7.27 7.06 -3.80
CA GLY A 51 6.24 7.97 -3.30
C GLY A 51 6.43 8.37 -1.83
N VAL A 52 5.43 9.08 -1.30
CA VAL A 52 5.41 9.56 0.08
C VAL A 52 5.08 8.39 1.03
N GLN A 53 5.82 8.29 2.11
CA GLN A 53 5.66 7.26 3.15
C GLN A 53 5.63 5.83 2.57
N PRO A 54 6.72 5.38 1.91
CA PRO A 54 6.80 4.00 1.48
C PRO A 54 6.75 3.08 2.71
N ASP A 55 5.82 2.12 2.68
CA ASP A 55 5.68 1.12 3.73
C ASP A 55 6.20 -0.24 3.25
N ASN A 56 5.41 -1.05 2.61
CA ASN A 56 5.84 -2.36 2.14
C ASN A 56 6.71 -2.26 0.88
N VAL A 57 7.72 -3.13 0.78
CA VAL A 57 8.52 -3.33 -0.43
C VAL A 57 8.59 -4.81 -0.78
N THR A 58 8.49 -5.14 -2.07
CA THR A 58 8.60 -6.52 -2.55
C THR A 58 9.26 -6.59 -3.92
N PHE A 59 9.78 -7.78 -4.28
CA PHE A 59 10.20 -8.09 -5.65
C PHE A 59 9.14 -8.91 -6.38
N THR A 60 9.10 -8.77 -7.71
CA THR A 60 8.36 -9.72 -8.55
C THR A 60 9.02 -11.09 -8.50
N PRO A 61 8.27 -12.22 -8.61
CA PRO A 61 8.82 -13.57 -8.63
C PRO A 61 9.88 -13.81 -9.72
N ASP A 62 9.76 -13.14 -10.86
CA ASP A 62 10.75 -13.20 -11.93
C ASP A 62 12.04 -12.40 -11.63
N GLY A 63 12.01 -11.53 -10.59
CA GLY A 63 13.15 -10.72 -10.17
C GLY A 63 13.45 -9.52 -11.07
N LYS A 64 12.53 -9.12 -11.96
CA LYS A 64 12.80 -8.00 -12.87
C LYS A 64 12.33 -6.65 -12.37
N LYS A 65 11.39 -6.65 -11.42
CA LYS A 65 10.86 -5.43 -10.81
C LYS A 65 10.91 -5.52 -9.29
N ALA A 66 11.00 -4.37 -8.64
CA ALA A 66 10.67 -4.17 -7.24
C ALA A 66 9.53 -3.17 -7.14
N LEU A 67 8.70 -3.29 -6.11
CA LEU A 67 7.55 -2.41 -5.90
C LEU A 67 7.55 -1.88 -4.48
N THR A 68 7.12 -0.63 -4.28
CA THR A 68 6.79 -0.08 -2.96
C THR A 68 5.34 0.36 -2.92
N ALA A 69 4.64 0.02 -1.84
CA ALA A 69 3.40 0.66 -1.44
C ALA A 69 3.77 1.97 -0.73
N ASN A 70 3.20 3.08 -1.17
CA ASN A 70 3.46 4.40 -0.62
C ASN A 70 2.13 4.91 -0.09
N GLU A 71 1.96 4.91 1.23
CA GLU A 71 0.68 5.21 1.88
C GLU A 71 0.16 6.61 1.54
N GLY A 72 1.01 7.62 1.65
CA GLY A 72 0.57 9.01 1.50
C GLY A 72 -0.36 9.46 2.64
N GLU A 73 -0.27 8.84 3.83
CA GLU A 73 -1.12 9.15 4.95
C GLU A 73 -0.91 10.59 5.45
N PRO A 74 -1.98 11.36 5.78
CA PRO A 74 -1.85 12.70 6.34
C PRO A 74 -1.49 12.64 7.83
N ARG A 75 -0.23 12.38 8.16
CA ARG A 75 0.26 12.19 9.54
C ARG A 75 0.15 13.43 10.44
N GLU A 76 -0.06 14.59 9.87
CA GLU A 76 -0.38 15.81 10.61
C GLU A 76 -1.88 15.93 10.92
N GLY A 77 -2.66 14.91 10.55
CA GLY A 77 -4.11 14.84 10.71
C GLY A 77 -4.88 15.41 9.53
N TYR A 78 -6.20 15.50 9.69
CA TYR A 78 -7.12 15.99 8.66
C TYR A 78 -7.61 17.38 9.05
N GLY A 79 -7.67 18.31 8.11
CA GLY A 79 -8.19 19.64 8.36
C GLY A 79 -7.84 20.65 7.27
N GLU A 80 -8.31 21.88 7.44
CA GLU A 80 -8.00 22.96 6.53
C GLU A 80 -6.51 23.33 6.61
N GLY A 81 -5.83 23.30 5.46
CA GLY A 81 -4.41 23.61 5.35
C GLY A 81 -3.46 22.46 5.67
N VAL A 82 -3.97 21.27 6.05
CA VAL A 82 -3.15 20.06 6.19
C VAL A 82 -2.92 19.44 4.83
N VAL A 83 -1.69 19.02 4.56
CA VAL A 83 -1.33 18.31 3.34
C VAL A 83 -1.75 16.85 3.47
N ASP A 84 -2.51 16.38 2.49
CA ASP A 84 -2.96 14.99 2.33
C ASP A 84 -2.29 14.45 1.03
N PRO A 85 -1.13 13.79 1.12
CA PRO A 85 -0.43 13.32 -0.06
C PRO A 85 -1.21 12.22 -0.78
N GLN A 86 -0.94 12.03 -2.06
CA GLN A 86 -1.54 10.90 -2.79
C GLN A 86 -0.87 9.59 -2.40
N GLY A 87 -1.69 8.57 -2.12
CA GLY A 87 -1.24 7.19 -2.07
C GLY A 87 -0.86 6.70 -3.47
N THR A 88 0.27 6.03 -3.58
CA THR A 88 0.81 5.58 -4.86
C THR A 88 1.50 4.21 -4.74
N VAL A 89 1.80 3.59 -5.89
CA VAL A 89 2.73 2.45 -5.93
C VAL A 89 3.89 2.83 -6.84
N SER A 90 5.13 2.62 -6.38
CA SER A 90 6.28 2.79 -7.26
C SER A 90 6.70 1.44 -7.83
N VAL A 91 6.89 1.38 -9.14
CA VAL A 91 7.37 0.20 -9.86
C VAL A 91 8.79 0.47 -10.36
N MET A 92 9.74 -0.30 -9.90
CA MET A 92 11.16 -0.13 -10.16
C MET A 92 11.68 -1.22 -11.09
N ASP A 93 12.25 -0.84 -12.24
CA ASP A 93 12.92 -1.78 -13.16
C ASP A 93 14.33 -2.10 -12.64
N VAL A 94 14.55 -3.34 -12.25
CA VAL A 94 15.85 -3.87 -11.82
C VAL A 94 16.44 -4.87 -12.80
N SER A 95 15.80 -5.07 -13.96
CA SER A 95 16.23 -6.05 -14.97
C SER A 95 17.62 -5.78 -15.58
N LYS A 96 18.09 -4.52 -15.45
CA LYS A 96 19.42 -4.08 -15.94
C LYS A 96 20.46 -4.01 -14.83
N GLY A 97 20.17 -4.54 -13.66
CA GLY A 97 21.02 -4.53 -12.46
C GLY A 97 20.65 -3.39 -11.49
N PHE A 98 21.28 -3.40 -10.33
CA PHE A 98 20.89 -2.59 -9.18
C PHE A 98 21.65 -1.26 -9.04
N GLN A 99 22.53 -0.92 -9.98
CA GLN A 99 23.30 0.33 -9.95
C GLN A 99 22.55 1.51 -10.59
N HIS A 100 21.59 1.25 -11.45
CA HIS A 100 20.86 2.24 -12.25
C HIS A 100 19.37 1.94 -12.27
N VAL A 101 18.76 1.83 -11.08
CA VAL A 101 17.34 1.56 -10.93
C VAL A 101 16.55 2.84 -11.25
N THR A 102 15.49 2.70 -12.04
CA THR A 102 14.50 3.74 -12.31
C THR A 102 13.16 3.34 -11.72
N ALA A 103 12.37 4.30 -11.26
CA ALA A 103 11.04 4.08 -10.74
C ALA A 103 10.00 4.80 -11.61
N GLU A 104 8.86 4.14 -11.84
CA GLU A 104 7.64 4.71 -12.39
C GLU A 104 6.59 4.75 -11.29
N THR A 105 5.81 5.83 -11.22
CA THR A 105 4.76 6.00 -10.24
C THR A 105 3.42 5.59 -10.83
N VAL A 106 2.73 4.67 -10.16
CA VAL A 106 1.34 4.28 -10.44
C VAL A 106 0.44 5.07 -9.51
N THR A 107 -0.47 5.87 -10.07
CA THR A 107 -1.46 6.66 -9.33
C THR A 107 -2.85 6.04 -9.43
N PHE A 108 -3.79 6.52 -8.61
CA PHE A 108 -5.20 6.12 -8.64
C PHE A 108 -6.12 7.17 -9.27
N GLU A 109 -5.59 8.17 -9.96
CA GLU A 109 -6.36 9.26 -10.57
C GLU A 109 -7.46 8.78 -11.54
N ALA A 110 -7.24 7.64 -12.23
CA ALA A 110 -8.23 7.02 -13.11
C ALA A 110 -9.54 6.61 -12.37
N PHE A 111 -9.52 6.60 -11.04
CA PHE A 111 -10.67 6.25 -10.21
C PHE A 111 -11.41 7.46 -9.63
N ASP A 112 -10.91 8.68 -9.79
CA ASP A 112 -11.53 9.88 -9.23
C ASP A 112 -12.96 10.09 -9.75
N SER A 113 -13.19 9.88 -11.04
CA SER A 113 -14.52 9.95 -11.63
C SER A 113 -15.42 8.75 -11.26
N LYS A 114 -14.88 7.72 -10.63
CA LYS A 114 -15.61 6.48 -10.26
C LYS A 114 -15.93 6.42 -8.76
N ARG A 115 -15.75 7.51 -8.01
CA ARG A 115 -15.91 7.56 -6.56
C ARG A 115 -17.23 6.95 -6.08
N ASP A 116 -18.35 7.32 -6.68
CA ASP A 116 -19.67 6.82 -6.30
C ASP A 116 -19.82 5.31 -6.56
N GLN A 117 -19.15 4.79 -7.59
CA GLN A 117 -19.12 3.36 -7.87
C GLN A 117 -18.28 2.63 -6.82
N LEU A 118 -17.12 3.15 -6.46
CA LEU A 118 -16.26 2.57 -5.40
C LEU A 118 -17.01 2.49 -4.07
N VAL A 119 -17.74 3.54 -3.69
CA VAL A 119 -18.54 3.53 -2.47
C VAL A 119 -19.67 2.48 -2.55
N LYS A 120 -20.34 2.31 -3.70
CA LYS A 120 -21.33 1.24 -3.90
C LYS A 120 -20.70 -0.14 -3.81
N ASP A 121 -19.46 -0.29 -4.27
CA ASP A 121 -18.67 -1.52 -4.18
C ASP A 121 -18.05 -1.71 -2.77
N GLN A 122 -18.50 -0.91 -1.79
CA GLN A 122 -18.11 -0.98 -0.38
C GLN A 122 -16.64 -0.64 -0.09
N VAL A 123 -16.01 0.13 -0.96
CA VAL A 123 -14.75 0.80 -0.66
C VAL A 123 -15.04 1.95 0.32
N ILE A 124 -14.29 2.02 1.40
CA ILE A 124 -14.41 3.10 2.37
C ILE A 124 -13.60 4.29 1.86
N LEU A 125 -14.27 5.43 1.67
CA LEU A 125 -13.65 6.66 1.21
C LEU A 125 -14.08 7.83 2.09
N LYS A 126 -13.13 8.67 2.44
CA LYS A 126 -13.35 9.92 3.17
C LYS A 126 -14.29 10.83 2.38
N LYS A 127 -15.23 11.45 3.07
CA LYS A 127 -16.22 12.32 2.46
C LYS A 127 -15.56 13.52 1.77
N ASN A 128 -15.97 13.79 0.52
CA ASN A 128 -15.50 14.92 -0.29
C ASN A 128 -14.01 14.89 -0.64
N THR A 129 -13.37 13.72 -0.61
CA THR A 129 -11.99 13.52 -1.04
C THR A 129 -11.97 12.72 -2.33
N ALA A 130 -11.04 13.01 -3.22
CA ALA A 130 -10.83 12.25 -4.43
C ALA A 130 -10.24 10.86 -4.09
N PRO A 131 -10.65 9.77 -4.74
CA PRO A 131 -10.03 8.46 -4.55
C PRO A 131 -8.52 8.45 -4.64
N SER A 132 -7.92 9.18 -5.58
CA SER A 132 -6.46 9.26 -5.75
C SER A 132 -5.72 9.81 -4.53
N VAL A 133 -6.40 10.60 -3.68
CA VAL A 133 -5.84 11.16 -2.45
C VAL A 133 -6.11 10.26 -1.25
N ASP A 134 -7.26 9.57 -1.24
CA ASP A 134 -7.75 8.84 -0.07
C ASP A 134 -7.47 7.33 -0.10
N LEU A 135 -6.98 6.80 -1.22
CA LEU A 135 -6.56 5.40 -1.32
C LEU A 135 -5.12 5.28 -0.82
N GLU A 136 -4.93 4.53 0.27
CA GLU A 136 -3.66 4.40 0.99
C GLU A 136 -3.10 2.98 0.80
N PRO A 137 -2.12 2.79 -0.13
CA PRO A 137 -1.43 1.52 -0.34
C PRO A 137 -0.58 1.11 0.86
N GLU A 138 -0.82 -0.09 1.40
CA GLU A 138 -0.16 -0.62 2.60
C GLU A 138 0.79 -1.78 2.25
N TYR A 139 0.26 -2.83 1.64
CA TYR A 139 0.97 -4.08 1.40
C TYR A 139 0.79 -4.55 -0.04
N ILE A 140 1.81 -5.22 -0.59
CA ILE A 140 1.79 -5.71 -1.97
C ILE A 140 2.13 -7.20 -2.02
N THR A 141 1.29 -7.96 -2.71
CA THR A 141 1.65 -9.29 -3.21
C THR A 141 1.62 -9.32 -4.74
N VAL A 142 2.42 -10.17 -5.35
CA VAL A 142 2.55 -10.25 -6.81
C VAL A 142 2.16 -11.64 -7.28
N SER A 143 1.41 -11.71 -8.40
CA SER A 143 1.07 -12.98 -9.04
C SER A 143 2.32 -13.77 -9.43
N GLU A 144 2.23 -15.11 -9.42
CA GLU A 144 3.36 -16.01 -9.71
C GLU A 144 3.98 -15.75 -11.09
N ASP A 145 3.17 -15.35 -12.05
CA ASP A 145 3.61 -15.00 -13.41
C ASP A 145 4.21 -13.57 -13.50
N SER A 146 4.30 -12.85 -12.38
CA SER A 146 4.83 -11.48 -12.28
C SER A 146 4.07 -10.44 -13.11
N ARG A 147 2.82 -10.73 -13.50
CA ARG A 147 2.01 -9.86 -14.34
C ARG A 147 1.16 -8.86 -13.55
N TYR A 148 0.64 -9.28 -12.41
CA TYR A 148 -0.25 -8.46 -11.60
C TYR A 148 0.32 -8.26 -10.20
N ALA A 149 0.19 -7.04 -9.68
CA ALA A 149 0.34 -6.77 -8.27
C ALA A 149 -1.04 -6.53 -7.65
N TYR A 150 -1.27 -7.12 -6.48
CA TYR A 150 -2.43 -6.89 -5.63
C TYR A 150 -1.97 -6.07 -4.44
N VAL A 151 -2.65 -4.97 -4.19
CA VAL A 151 -2.27 -3.97 -3.19
C VAL A 151 -3.37 -3.85 -2.16
N ALA A 152 -3.07 -4.16 -0.91
CA ALA A 152 -3.97 -3.88 0.20
C ALA A 152 -4.10 -2.36 0.38
N LEU A 153 -5.34 -1.90 0.45
CA LEU A 153 -5.74 -0.55 0.80
C LEU A 153 -6.48 -0.68 2.14
N GLN A 154 -5.70 -0.74 3.24
CA GLN A 154 -6.18 -1.17 4.55
C GLN A 154 -7.36 -0.29 5.03
N GLU A 155 -7.16 1.02 5.12
CA GLU A 155 -8.15 1.98 5.60
C GLU A 155 -9.38 2.07 4.69
N ASN A 156 -9.17 1.77 3.41
CA ASN A 156 -10.24 1.77 2.42
C ASN A 156 -11.00 0.43 2.36
N ASN A 157 -10.60 -0.57 3.16
CA ASN A 157 -11.20 -1.92 3.16
C ASN A 157 -11.29 -2.51 1.75
N ALA A 158 -10.22 -2.41 0.98
CA ALA A 158 -10.21 -2.72 -0.45
C ALA A 158 -8.89 -3.34 -0.90
N ILE A 159 -8.91 -3.93 -2.10
CA ILE A 159 -7.73 -4.39 -2.83
C ILE A 159 -7.67 -3.69 -4.19
N ALA A 160 -6.53 -3.10 -4.51
CA ALA A 160 -6.25 -2.63 -5.86
C ALA A 160 -5.50 -3.71 -6.66
N THR A 161 -5.71 -3.70 -7.98
CA THR A 161 -4.95 -4.53 -8.92
C THR A 161 -4.19 -3.63 -9.89
N ILE A 162 -2.91 -3.88 -10.04
CA ILE A 162 -2.02 -3.20 -10.97
C ILE A 162 -1.57 -4.18 -12.04
N ASP A 163 -1.71 -3.83 -13.32
CA ASP A 163 -1.09 -4.55 -14.43
C ASP A 163 0.38 -4.09 -14.55
N LEU A 164 1.30 -4.97 -14.25
CA LEU A 164 2.74 -4.68 -14.28
C LEU A 164 3.33 -4.65 -15.70
N THR A 165 2.54 -4.97 -16.73
CA THR A 165 2.96 -4.82 -18.13
C THR A 165 2.78 -3.38 -18.62
N THR A 166 1.78 -2.68 -18.10
CA THR A 166 1.49 -1.28 -18.41
C THR A 166 1.84 -0.31 -17.27
N ASN A 167 2.10 -0.84 -16.08
CA ASN A 167 2.25 -0.10 -14.82
C ASN A 167 1.03 0.80 -14.53
N GLU A 168 -0.18 0.24 -14.67
CA GLU A 168 -1.44 0.96 -14.45
C GLU A 168 -2.31 0.26 -13.41
N ALA A 169 -2.95 1.03 -12.53
CA ALA A 169 -3.99 0.53 -11.64
C ALA A 169 -5.28 0.29 -12.44
N ILE A 170 -5.66 -0.99 -12.57
CA ILE A 170 -6.77 -1.42 -13.44
C ILE A 170 -8.06 -1.71 -12.67
N SER A 171 -7.99 -1.93 -11.37
CA SER A 171 -9.15 -2.24 -10.52
C SER A 171 -8.92 -1.82 -9.08
N VAL A 172 -10.00 -1.37 -8.42
CA VAL A 172 -10.10 -1.23 -6.97
C VAL A 172 -11.40 -1.90 -6.54
N LYS A 173 -11.35 -2.85 -5.60
CA LYS A 173 -12.48 -3.65 -5.14
C LYS A 173 -12.59 -3.62 -3.63
N GLY A 174 -13.77 -3.21 -3.13
CA GLY A 174 -14.11 -3.31 -1.71
C GLY A 174 -14.27 -4.77 -1.28
N LEU A 175 -13.90 -5.06 -0.04
CA LEU A 175 -13.96 -6.39 0.56
C LEU A 175 -15.33 -6.71 1.17
N GLY A 176 -16.24 -5.74 1.16
CA GLY A 176 -17.52 -5.88 1.82
C GLY A 176 -17.42 -5.75 3.35
N PHE A 177 -18.47 -6.15 4.02
CA PHE A 177 -18.58 -6.04 5.47
C PHE A 177 -19.01 -7.36 6.08
N LYS A 178 -18.52 -7.66 7.27
CA LYS A 178 -19.03 -8.76 8.10
C LYS A 178 -20.25 -8.29 8.86
N ASP A 179 -21.42 -8.88 8.54
CA ASP A 179 -22.68 -8.59 9.21
C ASP A 179 -22.79 -9.40 10.52
N PHE A 180 -22.73 -8.73 11.66
CA PHE A 180 -22.83 -9.35 12.98
C PHE A 180 -24.27 -9.57 13.44
N SER A 181 -25.28 -9.11 12.69
CA SER A 181 -26.69 -9.45 12.96
C SER A 181 -27.04 -10.89 12.57
N VAL A 182 -26.22 -11.51 11.72
CA VAL A 182 -26.43 -12.87 11.21
C VAL A 182 -25.96 -13.91 12.23
N LYS A 183 -26.77 -14.95 12.44
CA LYS A 183 -26.41 -16.11 13.28
C LYS A 183 -25.11 -16.76 12.78
N GLY A 184 -24.18 -17.02 13.69
CA GLY A 184 -22.84 -17.55 13.40
C GLY A 184 -21.76 -16.47 13.33
N ASN A 185 -22.18 -15.20 13.39
CA ASN A 185 -21.28 -14.04 13.43
C ASN A 185 -21.36 -13.29 14.77
N GLU A 186 -21.69 -13.99 15.85
CA GLU A 186 -21.78 -13.39 17.19
C GLU A 186 -20.45 -12.77 17.61
N LEU A 187 -20.53 -11.65 18.33
CA LEU A 187 -19.37 -11.00 18.93
C LEU A 187 -19.73 -10.47 20.32
N ASP A 188 -18.70 -10.14 21.10
CA ASP A 188 -18.82 -9.47 22.38
C ASP A 188 -18.30 -8.04 22.24
N LEU A 189 -19.20 -7.05 22.26
CA LEU A 189 -18.86 -5.63 22.16
C LEU A 189 -18.65 -4.97 23.52
N ARG A 190 -18.94 -5.66 24.65
CA ARG A 190 -18.95 -5.04 25.95
C ARG A 190 -17.67 -5.32 26.74
N LYS A 191 -16.96 -4.28 27.08
CA LYS A 191 -15.80 -4.37 27.98
C LYS A 191 -16.24 -4.34 29.47
N ASP A 192 -16.97 -5.39 29.90
CA ASP A 192 -17.54 -5.50 31.24
C ASP A 192 -16.94 -6.65 32.09
N GLY A 193 -15.90 -7.30 31.59
CA GLY A 193 -15.23 -8.42 32.26
C GLY A 193 -15.97 -9.76 32.12
N LYS A 194 -16.98 -9.85 31.25
CA LYS A 194 -17.71 -11.08 30.93
C LYS A 194 -17.61 -11.36 29.44
N VAL A 195 -17.55 -12.62 29.06
CA VAL A 195 -17.64 -13.05 27.67
C VAL A 195 -19.08 -13.40 27.34
N GLN A 196 -19.73 -12.57 26.53
CA GLN A 196 -21.13 -12.76 26.10
C GLN A 196 -21.24 -12.56 24.59
N LEU A 197 -21.11 -13.65 23.83
CA LEU A 197 -21.28 -13.63 22.39
C LEU A 197 -22.76 -13.48 22.04
N GLN A 198 -23.10 -12.46 21.25
CA GLN A 198 -24.46 -12.19 20.79
C GLN A 198 -24.47 -11.55 19.39
N ASN A 199 -25.58 -11.67 18.69
CA ASN A 199 -25.74 -10.95 17.43
C ASN A 199 -26.05 -9.48 17.72
N GLU A 200 -25.37 -8.60 16.98
CA GLU A 200 -25.52 -7.14 17.10
C GLU A 200 -25.77 -6.51 15.73
N ASN A 201 -26.57 -5.46 15.68
CA ASN A 201 -26.87 -4.75 14.44
C ASN A 201 -25.70 -3.79 14.08
N VAL A 202 -24.56 -4.37 13.82
CA VAL A 202 -23.34 -3.67 13.42
C VAL A 202 -22.62 -4.45 12.33
N ASN A 203 -21.83 -3.75 11.50
CA ASN A 203 -20.96 -4.33 10.50
C ASN A 203 -19.50 -4.17 10.90
N GLY A 204 -18.71 -5.21 10.66
CA GLY A 204 -17.25 -5.15 10.78
C GLY A 204 -16.60 -4.90 9.42
N ILE A 205 -15.53 -4.15 9.41
CA ILE A 205 -14.63 -3.95 8.27
C ILE A 205 -13.42 -4.87 8.42
N TYR A 206 -12.87 -5.36 7.31
CA TYR A 206 -11.76 -6.33 7.35
C TYR A 206 -10.41 -5.65 7.56
N MET A 207 -10.18 -4.51 6.92
CA MET A 207 -8.93 -3.71 7.00
C MET A 207 -7.68 -4.61 6.89
N PRO A 208 -7.44 -5.23 5.71
CA PRO A 208 -6.33 -6.16 5.56
C PRO A 208 -5.00 -5.41 5.60
N ASP A 209 -4.14 -5.77 6.53
CA ASP A 209 -2.76 -5.29 6.63
C ASP A 209 -1.89 -6.07 5.62
N GLY A 210 -1.71 -7.38 5.82
CA GLY A 210 -0.97 -8.25 4.89
C GLY A 210 -1.88 -9.16 4.06
N ILE A 211 -1.49 -9.46 2.82
CA ILE A 211 -2.21 -10.33 1.87
C ILE A 211 -1.27 -11.33 1.17
#